data_0d49e3e1b42262556519aa82a21aac2c
#
_entry.id   0d49e3e1b42262556519aa82a21aac2c
#
_cell.length_a   1.000
_cell.length_b   1.000
_cell.length_c   1.000
_cell.angle_alpha   90.00
_cell.angle_beta   90.00
_cell.angle_gamma   90.00
#
_symmetry.space_group_name_H-M   'P 1'
#
loop_
_entity.id
_entity.type
_entity.pdbx_description
1 polymer ?
#
loop_
_entity_poly.entity_id
_entity_poly.type
_entity_poly.pdbx_seq_one_letter_code
_entity_poly.pdbx_strand_id
1 'polypeptide(L)'
;VNDVCGSAYTLSLTASAGIVVNFGNNYVINQLPLGDHTVTWHVTDECGNQSSCSFTISVVDDVVPVANCDEHTVVSLTNDGPYGITLVPAHVFDDGSYDNCGPVEFRVRRMDSCIDFDWTTEGACIDDVPGGIPPVNSRDRGTVHRPCVPFACCDVGAGPIMVELEVTDLAGNRNYCMVEATVQDKISPFVECPPDIIVSCDFWFNVEEGTFVDEDGNANGNLDEDPLSPIFGNMYDAFAYNDDESVRQDIIINDPGNEDYNQPHYWGIDGWADDNCEVNLQVRVRVIDDCSGGDLPGNAPDGAVKLIERRFSASDGNEGVAPGTCTQRIWVVDYDPFYITDNTCNNSNSQDGVIWPCDVLLTTCPEDLGNTGEPTVFDDACSLIGVTYEDTRFDFVDGACFKILREWAIIDWCQYNSQTGEGLWHYTQVIKVHDEEGPQFVAPCETVVLCVAD
;
A
#
# COMPACT_ATOMS: atom_id res chain seq x y z
N VAL A 1 48.37 43.31 -59.80
CA VAL A 1 47.83 44.52 -60.45
C VAL A 1 48.81 44.92 -61.59
N ASN A 2 48.25 45.20 -62.75
CA ASN A 2 49.03 45.66 -63.90
C ASN A 2 48.39 46.93 -64.48
N ASP A 3 49.05 48.06 -64.38
CA ASP A 3 48.62 49.32 -64.94
C ASP A 3 49.58 49.81 -66.03
N VAL A 4 49.01 50.38 -67.07
CA VAL A 4 49.79 50.75 -68.30
C VAL A 4 50.42 52.14 -68.17
N CYS A 5 49.95 53.04 -67.33
CA CYS A 5 50.34 54.43 -67.25
C CYS A 5 51.03 54.81 -65.94
N GLY A 6 51.10 53.94 -64.92
CA GLY A 6 51.67 54.26 -63.60
C GLY A 6 52.08 53.01 -62.82
N SER A 7 52.97 53.15 -61.87
CA SER A 7 53.47 52.08 -61.03
C SER A 7 52.91 52.19 -59.56
N ALA A 8 52.24 53.24 -59.23
CA ALA A 8 51.65 53.44 -57.86
C ALA A 8 50.18 53.24 -57.90
N TYR A 9 49.71 52.43 -57.00
CA TYR A 9 48.26 52.11 -56.75
C TYR A 9 47.99 51.83 -55.29
N THR A 10 46.76 52.02 -54.86
CA THR A 10 46.29 51.60 -53.56
C THR A 10 45.40 50.38 -53.66
N LEU A 11 45.61 49.42 -52.75
CA LEU A 11 44.85 48.19 -52.69
C LEU A 11 44.00 48.25 -51.40
N SER A 12 42.73 47.82 -51.50
CA SER A 12 41.88 47.55 -50.36
C SER A 12 41.14 46.25 -50.58
N LEU A 13 40.77 45.59 -49.47
CA LEU A 13 40.02 44.32 -49.46
C LEU A 13 38.73 44.56 -48.72
N THR A 14 37.65 44.06 -49.28
CA THR A 14 36.34 43.95 -48.57
C THR A 14 35.86 42.54 -48.61
N ALA A 15 35.14 42.12 -47.58
CA ALA A 15 34.52 40.80 -47.50
C ALA A 15 33.04 40.97 -47.15
N SER A 16 32.22 40.05 -47.62
CA SER A 16 30.77 40.02 -47.35
C SER A 16 30.45 39.80 -45.85
N ALA A 17 31.39 39.19 -45.10
CA ALA A 17 31.35 38.99 -43.68
C ALA A 17 32.75 38.97 -43.06
N GLY A 18 32.86 38.95 -41.74
CA GLY A 18 34.12 38.95 -41.03
C GLY A 18 34.76 40.37 -40.92
N ILE A 19 35.89 40.43 -40.28
CA ILE A 19 36.65 41.67 -40.04
C ILE A 19 37.94 41.61 -40.89
N VAL A 20 38.06 42.55 -41.85
CA VAL A 20 39.26 42.66 -42.67
C VAL A 20 40.27 43.53 -41.92
N VAL A 21 41.45 43.00 -41.67
CA VAL A 21 42.56 43.71 -41.01
C VAL A 21 43.74 43.81 -42.02
N ASN A 22 44.25 44.99 -42.21
CA ASN A 22 45.39 45.24 -43.10
C ASN A 22 46.70 45.36 -42.30
N PHE A 23 47.69 44.55 -42.61
CA PHE A 23 49.03 44.56 -42.05
C PHE A 23 50.07 44.99 -43.14
N GLY A 24 49.85 46.08 -43.75
CA GLY A 24 50.67 46.58 -44.83
C GLY A 24 50.37 45.89 -46.19
N ASN A 25 51.17 44.91 -46.63
CA ASN A 25 50.91 44.19 -47.86
C ASN A 25 50.10 42.90 -47.66
N ASN A 26 49.76 42.59 -46.41
CA ASN A 26 49.00 41.39 -46.06
C ASN A 26 47.61 41.78 -45.50
N TYR A 27 46.60 41.11 -45.96
CA TYR A 27 45.26 41.22 -45.47
C TYR A 27 44.85 39.92 -44.76
N VAL A 28 44.23 40.02 -43.58
CA VAL A 28 43.68 38.90 -42.82
C VAL A 28 42.21 39.20 -42.64
N ILE A 29 41.39 38.18 -42.90
CA ILE A 29 39.95 38.21 -42.61
C ILE A 29 39.72 37.34 -41.39
N ASN A 30 39.31 37.95 -40.28
CA ASN A 30 39.01 37.24 -39.03
C ASN A 30 37.50 37.10 -38.89
N GLN A 31 37.09 36.04 -38.15
CA GLN A 31 35.69 35.78 -37.79
C GLN A 31 34.75 35.65 -38.98
N LEU A 32 35.23 34.90 -40.05
CA LEU A 32 34.34 34.48 -41.11
C LEU A 32 33.41 33.39 -40.59
N PRO A 33 32.07 33.58 -40.66
CA PRO A 33 31.11 32.51 -40.33
C PRO A 33 31.20 31.32 -41.27
N LEU A 34 30.55 30.21 -40.92
CA LEU A 34 30.36 29.10 -41.86
C LEU A 34 29.55 29.54 -43.09
N GLY A 35 29.90 29.04 -44.27
CA GLY A 35 29.25 29.33 -45.54
C GLY A 35 30.13 30.00 -46.57
N ASP A 36 29.52 30.47 -47.67
CA ASP A 36 30.19 31.10 -48.78
C ASP A 36 30.26 32.61 -48.61
N HIS A 37 31.47 33.16 -48.69
CA HIS A 37 31.73 34.58 -48.52
C HIS A 37 32.43 35.12 -49.76
N THR A 38 31.89 36.24 -50.25
CA THR A 38 32.53 36.99 -51.37
C THR A 38 33.55 37.94 -50.82
N VAL A 39 34.79 37.81 -51.33
CA VAL A 39 35.89 38.72 -51.02
C VAL A 39 36.22 39.51 -52.29
N THR A 40 36.33 40.82 -52.17
CA THR A 40 36.54 41.70 -53.28
C THR A 40 37.79 42.55 -53.06
N TRP A 41 38.75 42.42 -53.97
CA TRP A 41 39.86 43.34 -54.10
C TRP A 41 39.42 44.60 -54.84
N HIS A 42 39.77 45.72 -54.30
CA HIS A 42 39.63 47.02 -54.97
C HIS A 42 41.03 47.61 -55.18
N VAL A 43 41.30 48.07 -56.39
CA VAL A 43 42.49 48.77 -56.74
C VAL A 43 42.13 50.15 -57.27
N THR A 44 42.82 51.15 -56.80
CA THR A 44 42.70 52.52 -57.30
C THR A 44 44.08 53.06 -57.72
N ASP A 45 44.18 53.56 -58.95
CA ASP A 45 45.42 54.18 -59.50
C ASP A 45 45.61 55.63 -59.02
N GLU A 46 46.73 56.25 -59.35
CA GLU A 46 46.98 57.61 -58.98
C GLU A 46 46.05 58.64 -59.67
N CYS A 47 45.41 58.26 -60.78
CA CYS A 47 44.45 59.04 -61.54
C CYS A 47 43.05 58.90 -61.02
N GLY A 48 42.80 58.03 -60.02
CA GLY A 48 41.49 57.83 -59.43
C GLY A 48 40.66 56.74 -60.17
N ASN A 49 41.18 56.05 -61.18
CA ASN A 49 40.45 54.94 -61.82
C ASN A 49 40.42 53.74 -60.91
N GLN A 50 39.31 53.04 -60.90
CA GLN A 50 39.06 51.91 -60.01
C GLN A 50 38.79 50.63 -60.83
N SER A 51 39.30 49.51 -60.30
CA SER A 51 38.95 48.16 -60.77
C SER A 51 38.80 47.24 -59.59
N SER A 52 37.99 46.23 -59.75
CA SER A 52 37.77 45.23 -58.70
C SER A 52 37.76 43.81 -59.21
N CYS A 53 38.17 42.88 -58.38
CA CYS A 53 38.16 41.45 -58.64
C CYS A 53 37.61 40.73 -57.42
N SER A 54 36.57 39.91 -57.61
CA SER A 54 35.92 39.17 -56.54
C SER A 54 36.18 37.66 -56.68
N PHE A 55 36.28 36.99 -55.55
CA PHE A 55 36.34 35.52 -55.46
C PHE A 55 35.55 35.05 -54.23
N THR A 56 35.18 33.79 -54.19
CA THR A 56 34.47 33.21 -53.09
C THR A 56 35.41 32.42 -52.19
N ILE A 57 35.24 32.58 -50.89
CA ILE A 57 35.83 31.73 -49.85
C ILE A 57 34.68 30.93 -49.23
N SER A 58 34.77 29.61 -49.30
CA SER A 58 33.87 28.70 -48.58
C SER A 58 34.50 28.29 -47.26
N VAL A 59 33.87 28.65 -46.17
CA VAL A 59 34.24 28.19 -44.81
C VAL A 59 33.38 27.02 -44.50
N VAL A 60 33.99 25.84 -44.37
CA VAL A 60 33.36 24.59 -44.06
C VAL A 60 33.90 24.07 -42.73
N ASP A 61 33.03 23.40 -41.97
CA ASP A 61 33.42 22.66 -40.80
C ASP A 61 33.26 21.15 -41.07
N ASP A 62 34.37 20.45 -41.07
CA ASP A 62 34.47 18.99 -41.26
C ASP A 62 35.06 18.31 -40.01
N VAL A 63 35.17 19.05 -38.91
CA VAL A 63 35.68 18.56 -37.64
C VAL A 63 34.49 18.12 -36.79
N VAL A 64 34.48 16.86 -36.37
CA VAL A 64 33.41 16.35 -35.49
C VAL A 64 33.54 16.98 -34.11
N PRO A 65 32.42 17.25 -33.41
CA PRO A 65 32.44 17.78 -32.05
C PRO A 65 33.09 16.79 -31.07
N VAL A 66 33.62 17.30 -29.99
CA VAL A 66 34.12 16.49 -28.88
C VAL A 66 32.91 16.09 -28.00
N ALA A 67 32.58 14.80 -27.97
CA ALA A 67 31.58 14.25 -27.11
C ALA A 67 32.21 13.87 -25.75
N ASN A 68 31.73 14.49 -24.67
CA ASN A 68 32.15 14.24 -23.30
C ASN A 68 30.91 13.97 -22.47
N CYS A 69 30.75 12.73 -22.03
CA CYS A 69 29.58 12.29 -21.24
C CYS A 69 29.90 12.11 -19.76
N ASP A 70 28.90 12.16 -18.92
CA ASP A 70 28.97 11.60 -17.58
C ASP A 70 29.35 10.11 -17.63
N GLU A 71 30.19 9.66 -16.71
CA GLU A 71 30.47 8.23 -16.57
C GLU A 71 29.24 7.48 -16.04
N HIS A 72 28.51 8.12 -15.12
CA HIS A 72 27.37 7.52 -14.43
C HIS A 72 26.33 8.56 -14.02
N THR A 73 25.09 8.35 -14.43
CA THR A 73 23.95 9.21 -14.08
C THR A 73 22.92 8.44 -13.26
N VAL A 74 22.44 9.03 -12.17
CA VAL A 74 21.35 8.46 -11.36
C VAL A 74 20.05 9.15 -11.72
N VAL A 75 19.09 8.36 -12.19
CA VAL A 75 17.74 8.79 -12.53
C VAL A 75 16.80 8.41 -11.38
N SER A 76 16.11 9.39 -10.79
CA SER A 76 15.04 9.13 -9.84
C SER A 76 13.71 9.19 -10.57
N LEU A 77 12.88 8.18 -10.39
CA LEU A 77 11.53 8.19 -10.92
C LEU A 77 10.68 9.28 -10.23
N THR A 78 9.73 9.81 -10.97
CA THR A 78 8.80 10.84 -10.49
C THR A 78 7.36 10.34 -10.58
N ASN A 79 6.47 11.00 -9.83
CA ASN A 79 5.04 10.68 -9.83
C ASN A 79 4.28 11.39 -10.97
N ASP A 80 4.99 12.00 -11.94
CA ASP A 80 4.42 12.89 -12.95
C ASP A 80 3.94 12.17 -14.22
N GLY A 81 3.62 10.89 -14.16
CA GLY A 81 3.15 10.18 -15.35
C GLY A 81 2.53 8.83 -15.03
N PRO A 82 1.74 8.26 -15.94
CA PRO A 82 1.24 6.91 -15.78
C PRO A 82 2.42 5.93 -15.73
N TYR A 83 2.38 4.98 -14.81
CA TYR A 83 3.37 3.90 -14.65
C TYR A 83 4.78 4.35 -14.20
N GLY A 84 4.90 5.47 -13.47
CA GLY A 84 6.19 5.94 -12.94
C GLY A 84 7.21 6.30 -14.01
N ILE A 85 6.77 6.73 -15.21
CA ILE A 85 7.68 7.05 -16.33
C ILE A 85 8.28 8.44 -16.12
N THR A 86 9.62 8.48 -16.15
CA THR A 86 10.39 9.72 -16.10
C THR A 86 11.09 9.95 -17.41
N LEU A 87 10.89 11.12 -18.02
CA LEU A 87 11.58 11.54 -19.24
C LEU A 87 12.83 12.34 -18.89
N VAL A 88 14.01 11.85 -19.25
CA VAL A 88 15.28 12.51 -18.97
C VAL A 88 15.82 13.19 -20.23
N PRO A 89 15.97 14.53 -20.24
CA PRO A 89 16.51 15.27 -21.38
C PRO A 89 17.95 14.88 -21.71
N ALA A 90 18.32 14.92 -23.01
CA ALA A 90 19.64 14.51 -23.49
C ALA A 90 20.80 15.26 -22.84
N HIS A 91 20.63 16.57 -22.56
CA HIS A 91 21.66 17.40 -21.94
C HIS A 91 22.05 17.00 -20.52
N VAL A 92 21.22 16.19 -19.83
CA VAL A 92 21.51 15.67 -18.48
C VAL A 92 22.68 14.67 -18.51
N PHE A 93 22.94 14.07 -19.66
CA PHE A 93 24.01 13.08 -19.86
C PHE A 93 25.33 13.70 -20.36
N ASP A 94 25.36 15.03 -20.57
CA ASP A 94 26.52 15.76 -21.07
C ASP A 94 27.39 16.27 -19.91
N ASP A 95 28.72 16.05 -20.01
CA ASP A 95 29.74 16.59 -19.11
C ASP A 95 30.65 17.59 -19.83
N GLY A 96 30.04 18.49 -20.62
CA GLY A 96 30.75 19.57 -21.28
C GLY A 96 31.28 19.25 -22.66
N SER A 97 30.50 18.59 -23.52
CA SER A 97 30.77 18.45 -24.93
C SER A 97 30.86 19.80 -25.63
N TYR A 98 31.72 19.93 -26.62
CA TYR A 98 31.94 21.19 -27.30
C TYR A 98 32.37 20.99 -28.74
N ASP A 99 32.23 22.05 -29.53
CA ASP A 99 32.76 22.15 -30.86
C ASP A 99 33.64 23.41 -31.05
N ASN A 100 34.55 23.39 -32.01
CA ASN A 100 35.46 24.49 -32.30
C ASN A 100 34.79 25.63 -33.08
N CYS A 101 33.69 25.37 -33.78
CA CYS A 101 33.02 26.35 -34.66
C CYS A 101 31.67 26.85 -34.14
N GLY A 102 31.14 26.30 -33.06
CA GLY A 102 29.85 26.76 -32.56
C GLY A 102 29.23 25.92 -31.41
N PRO A 103 28.00 26.19 -31.09
CA PRO A 103 27.26 25.38 -30.13
C PRO A 103 26.94 24.00 -30.68
N VAL A 104 26.71 23.03 -29.81
CA VAL A 104 26.31 21.66 -30.11
C VAL A 104 24.87 21.40 -29.69
N GLU A 105 24.23 20.47 -30.39
CA GLU A 105 22.91 19.92 -30.06
C GLU A 105 23.06 18.50 -29.54
N PHE A 106 22.18 18.12 -28.57
CA PHE A 106 22.17 16.84 -27.90
C PHE A 106 20.95 16.02 -28.28
N ARG A 107 21.16 14.73 -28.54
CA ARG A 107 20.12 13.73 -28.65
C ARG A 107 20.58 12.46 -27.95
N VAL A 108 19.62 11.68 -27.49
CA VAL A 108 19.90 10.52 -26.66
C VAL A 108 19.05 9.32 -27.07
N ARG A 109 19.60 8.14 -26.90
CA ARG A 109 18.87 6.88 -27.00
C ARG A 109 19.36 5.90 -25.95
N ARG A 110 18.49 5.03 -25.50
CA ARG A 110 18.90 3.91 -24.64
C ARG A 110 19.17 2.66 -25.51
N MET A 111 20.11 1.84 -25.05
CA MET A 111 20.51 0.63 -25.78
C MET A 111 19.58 -0.55 -25.49
N ASP A 112 18.91 -0.52 -24.36
CA ASP A 112 17.93 -1.52 -23.93
C ASP A 112 16.70 -0.81 -23.33
N SER A 113 15.51 -1.39 -23.50
CA SER A 113 14.27 -0.84 -22.98
C SER A 113 13.34 -1.95 -22.54
N CYS A 114 12.87 -1.89 -21.30
CA CYS A 114 11.85 -2.75 -20.77
C CYS A 114 10.42 -2.29 -21.12
N ILE A 115 10.27 -1.04 -21.59
CA ILE A 115 8.99 -0.47 -21.97
C ILE A 115 8.90 -0.23 -23.48
N ASP A 116 7.69 -0.32 -24.01
CA ASP A 116 7.33 0.03 -25.38
C ASP A 116 6.64 1.41 -25.38
N PHE A 117 7.44 2.47 -25.27
CA PHE A 117 6.95 3.83 -25.06
C PHE A 117 6.31 4.41 -26.31
N ASP A 118 5.07 4.87 -26.24
CA ASP A 118 4.35 5.52 -27.34
C ASP A 118 4.54 7.04 -27.33
N TRP A 119 5.49 7.50 -28.10
CA TRP A 119 5.81 8.92 -28.26
C TRP A 119 4.69 9.80 -28.81
N THR A 120 3.59 9.21 -29.29
CA THR A 120 2.47 9.98 -29.86
C THR A 120 1.42 10.34 -28.80
N THR A 121 1.30 9.53 -27.76
CA THR A 121 0.27 9.65 -26.71
C THR A 121 0.81 10.08 -25.36
N GLU A 122 2.06 9.72 -25.03
CA GLU A 122 2.62 9.88 -23.68
C GLU A 122 3.49 11.11 -23.50
N GLY A 123 3.43 12.05 -24.42
CA GLY A 123 4.11 13.34 -24.30
C GLY A 123 5.54 13.33 -24.84
N ALA A 124 5.84 14.33 -25.62
CA ALA A 124 7.18 14.61 -26.07
C ALA A 124 7.90 15.47 -25.04
N CYS A 125 9.23 15.43 -25.04
CA CYS A 125 10.08 16.43 -24.40
C CYS A 125 9.88 17.79 -25.08
N ILE A 126 8.71 18.39 -24.85
CA ILE A 126 8.12 19.42 -25.74
C ILE A 126 8.83 20.77 -25.59
N ASP A 127 9.49 21.03 -24.48
CA ASP A 127 9.93 22.38 -24.12
C ASP A 127 11.27 22.80 -24.75
N ASP A 128 12.03 21.89 -25.37
CA ASP A 128 13.40 22.19 -25.84
C ASP A 128 13.63 22.07 -27.36
N VAL A 129 12.60 21.83 -28.18
CA VAL A 129 12.82 21.66 -29.63
C VAL A 129 12.26 22.83 -30.44
N PRO A 130 13.10 23.75 -30.93
CA PRO A 130 12.68 24.71 -31.94
C PRO A 130 12.34 23.96 -33.25
N GLY A 131 11.06 23.82 -33.54
CA GLY A 131 10.60 23.30 -34.81
C GLY A 131 9.72 22.07 -34.81
N GLY A 132 9.36 21.55 -33.64
CA GLY A 132 8.45 20.41 -33.51
C GLY A 132 9.14 19.07 -33.84
N ILE A 133 8.83 18.05 -33.07
CA ILE A 133 9.28 16.67 -33.34
C ILE A 133 8.52 16.19 -34.58
N PRO A 134 9.20 15.68 -35.63
CA PRO A 134 8.50 15.03 -36.71
C PRO A 134 7.71 13.83 -36.18
N PRO A 135 6.49 13.58 -36.69
CA PRO A 135 5.72 12.40 -36.30
C PRO A 135 6.54 11.15 -36.64
N VAL A 136 7.04 10.51 -35.62
CA VAL A 136 7.81 9.26 -35.76
C VAL A 136 6.83 8.12 -35.52
N ASN A 137 6.94 7.08 -36.31
CA ASN A 137 6.16 5.86 -36.17
C ASN A 137 6.22 5.34 -34.73
N SER A 138 5.12 5.11 -34.17
CA SER A 138 4.71 5.06 -32.79
C SER A 138 5.27 3.95 -31.90
N ARG A 139 6.39 3.34 -32.19
CA ARG A 139 7.01 2.34 -31.28
C ARG A 139 8.49 2.23 -31.53
N ASP A 140 9.25 2.95 -30.75
CA ASP A 140 10.69 2.97 -30.88
C ASP A 140 11.36 2.34 -29.64
N ARG A 141 11.88 1.15 -29.84
CA ARG A 141 12.66 0.43 -28.80
C ARG A 141 14.11 0.89 -28.74
N GLY A 142 14.36 2.20 -28.72
CA GLY A 142 15.68 2.75 -28.55
C GLY A 142 16.54 2.79 -29.85
N THR A 143 15.93 2.75 -31.03
CA THR A 143 16.66 2.78 -32.30
C THR A 143 16.94 4.18 -32.81
N VAL A 144 16.24 5.21 -32.30
CA VAL A 144 16.33 6.58 -32.78
C VAL A 144 16.78 7.51 -31.63
N HIS A 145 17.77 8.38 -31.95
CA HIS A 145 18.17 9.43 -31.03
C HIS A 145 17.08 10.51 -30.92
N ARG A 146 16.72 10.86 -29.69
CA ARG A 146 15.65 11.80 -29.34
C ARG A 146 16.13 12.88 -28.36
N PRO A 147 15.42 13.99 -28.19
CA PRO A 147 15.78 15.00 -27.19
C PRO A 147 15.75 14.50 -25.74
N CYS A 148 15.02 13.42 -25.45
CA CYS A 148 14.97 12.78 -24.13
C CYS A 148 14.80 11.27 -24.26
N VAL A 149 14.98 10.57 -23.13
CA VAL A 149 14.83 9.12 -23.01
C VAL A 149 13.94 8.78 -21.83
N PRO A 150 12.99 7.81 -21.97
CA PRO A 150 12.13 7.37 -20.89
C PRO A 150 12.81 6.33 -20.00
N PHE A 151 12.54 6.44 -18.71
CA PHE A 151 12.83 5.42 -17.69
C PHE A 151 11.55 5.12 -16.92
N ALA A 152 11.38 3.88 -16.47
CA ALA A 152 10.18 3.40 -15.81
C ALA A 152 10.50 2.45 -14.66
N CYS A 153 9.46 2.02 -13.95
CA CYS A 153 9.57 1.10 -12.80
C CYS A 153 10.30 -0.20 -13.13
N CYS A 154 10.11 -0.75 -14.32
CA CYS A 154 10.83 -1.97 -14.76
C CYS A 154 12.36 -1.80 -14.90
N ASP A 155 12.84 -0.57 -14.87
CA ASP A 155 14.27 -0.25 -14.87
C ASP A 155 14.89 -0.24 -13.47
N VAL A 156 14.05 -0.16 -12.43
CA VAL A 156 14.53 -0.15 -11.04
C VAL A 156 15.12 -1.51 -10.69
N GLY A 157 16.36 -1.51 -10.21
CA GLY A 157 17.06 -2.75 -9.85
C GLY A 157 17.54 -3.60 -11.04
N ALA A 158 17.24 -3.22 -12.28
CA ALA A 158 17.69 -3.97 -13.48
C ALA A 158 19.21 -3.88 -13.72
N GLY A 159 19.92 -3.02 -12.98
CA GLY A 159 21.33 -2.70 -13.18
C GLY A 159 21.54 -1.47 -14.05
N PRO A 160 22.80 -1.11 -14.37
CA PRO A 160 23.07 0.05 -15.20
C PRO A 160 22.51 -0.11 -16.60
N ILE A 161 21.77 0.88 -17.06
CA ILE A 161 21.22 0.96 -18.40
C ILE A 161 22.15 1.82 -19.24
N MET A 162 22.58 1.29 -20.39
CA MET A 162 23.45 2.02 -21.30
C MET A 162 22.64 3.02 -22.12
N VAL A 163 23.06 4.28 -22.07
CA VAL A 163 22.49 5.39 -22.82
C VAL A 163 23.56 5.95 -23.74
N GLU A 164 23.25 6.13 -25.05
CA GLU A 164 24.13 6.75 -26.02
C GLU A 164 23.72 8.20 -26.24
N LEU A 165 24.64 9.12 -25.97
CA LEU A 165 24.49 10.53 -26.28
C LEU A 165 25.07 10.84 -27.66
N GLU A 166 24.26 11.44 -28.54
CA GLU A 166 24.67 12.01 -29.81
C GLU A 166 24.89 13.50 -29.63
N VAL A 167 26.08 13.95 -30.00
CA VAL A 167 26.48 15.36 -30.03
C VAL A 167 26.60 15.78 -31.48
N THR A 168 25.84 16.80 -31.91
CA THR A 168 25.83 17.29 -33.31
C THR A 168 26.20 18.75 -33.33
N ASP A 169 27.14 19.16 -34.21
CA ASP A 169 27.50 20.55 -34.45
C ASP A 169 26.53 21.25 -35.44
N LEU A 170 26.75 22.53 -35.68
CA LEU A 170 25.95 23.32 -36.63
C LEU A 170 26.12 22.92 -38.09
N ALA A 171 27.24 22.24 -38.45
CA ALA A 171 27.50 21.73 -39.78
C ALA A 171 26.87 20.34 -40.02
N GLY A 172 26.39 19.69 -38.95
CA GLY A 172 25.80 18.35 -39.01
C GLY A 172 26.78 17.21 -38.78
N ASN A 173 28.05 17.51 -38.37
CA ASN A 173 28.97 16.46 -37.96
C ASN A 173 28.55 15.91 -36.60
N ARG A 174 28.80 14.61 -36.36
CA ARG A 174 28.30 13.89 -35.19
C ARG A 174 29.38 13.11 -34.50
N ASN A 175 29.25 13.08 -33.16
CA ASN A 175 30.06 12.21 -32.32
C ASN A 175 29.20 11.63 -31.22
N TYR A 176 29.64 10.53 -30.59
CA TYR A 176 28.86 9.74 -29.66
C TYR A 176 29.68 9.41 -28.45
N CYS A 177 29.00 9.32 -27.29
CA CYS A 177 29.56 8.75 -26.08
C CYS A 177 28.48 7.96 -25.31
N MET A 178 28.93 7.14 -24.37
CA MET A 178 28.06 6.22 -23.62
C MET A 178 28.04 6.56 -22.14
N VAL A 179 26.85 6.53 -21.56
CA VAL A 179 26.61 6.82 -20.14
C VAL A 179 25.94 5.61 -19.50
N GLU A 180 26.34 5.26 -18.29
CA GLU A 180 25.65 4.28 -17.46
C GLU A 180 24.57 5.02 -16.62
N ALA A 181 23.30 4.70 -16.84
CA ALA A 181 22.18 5.23 -16.06
C ALA A 181 21.70 4.18 -15.05
N THR A 182 21.64 4.56 -13.79
CA THR A 182 20.99 3.74 -12.74
C THR A 182 19.67 4.37 -12.34
N VAL A 183 18.59 3.60 -12.43
CA VAL A 183 17.25 4.06 -12.08
C VAL A 183 16.93 3.69 -10.64
N GLN A 184 16.42 4.65 -9.90
CA GLN A 184 16.02 4.50 -8.50
C GLN A 184 14.60 5.03 -8.31
N ASP A 185 13.79 4.24 -7.66
CA ASP A 185 12.57 4.72 -7.04
C ASP A 185 12.88 5.16 -5.61
N LYS A 186 12.46 6.35 -5.24
CA LYS A 186 12.63 6.94 -3.91
C LYS A 186 11.32 7.44 -3.32
N ILE A 187 10.23 7.21 -4.02
CA ILE A 187 8.90 7.57 -3.55
C ILE A 187 8.44 6.46 -2.61
N SER A 188 7.92 6.86 -1.47
CA SER A 188 7.36 5.89 -0.53
C SER A 188 5.93 5.60 -0.91
N PRO A 189 5.49 4.34 -0.88
CA PRO A 189 4.10 3.99 -1.10
C PRO A 189 3.18 4.72 -0.13
N PHE A 190 2.04 5.16 -0.63
CA PHE A 190 0.98 5.74 0.14
C PHE A 190 -0.01 4.65 0.56
N VAL A 191 -0.45 4.68 1.83
CA VAL A 191 -1.46 3.77 2.36
C VAL A 191 -2.55 4.57 3.06
N GLU A 192 -3.78 4.32 2.68
CA GLU A 192 -4.96 4.85 3.34
C GLU A 192 -5.75 3.72 4.01
N CYS A 193 -5.92 3.84 5.32
CA CYS A 193 -6.68 2.89 6.10
C CYS A 193 -8.18 3.13 6.00
N PRO A 194 -9.00 2.07 6.12
CA PRO A 194 -10.39 2.21 6.48
C PRO A 194 -10.54 2.99 7.79
N PRO A 195 -11.65 3.71 8.00
CA PRO A 195 -11.90 4.42 9.25
C PRO A 195 -12.02 3.45 10.43
N ASP A 196 -11.68 3.93 11.62
CA ASP A 196 -11.98 3.22 12.85
C ASP A 196 -13.49 3.04 13.00
N ILE A 197 -13.93 1.85 13.43
CA ILE A 197 -15.35 1.52 13.62
C ILE A 197 -15.60 0.96 15.01
N ILE A 198 -16.85 1.12 15.47
CA ILE A 198 -17.35 0.53 16.71
C ILE A 198 -18.48 -0.42 16.32
N VAL A 199 -18.43 -1.64 16.82
CA VAL A 199 -19.42 -2.69 16.58
C VAL A 199 -19.93 -3.24 17.92
N SER A 200 -21.15 -3.74 17.92
CA SER A 200 -21.74 -4.43 19.09
C SER A 200 -21.26 -5.88 19.16
N CYS A 201 -21.31 -6.46 20.35
CA CYS A 201 -21.07 -7.88 20.59
C CYS A 201 -22.00 -8.80 19.81
N ASP A 202 -23.17 -8.32 19.39
CA ASP A 202 -24.09 -9.05 18.51
C ASP A 202 -23.49 -9.35 17.14
N PHE A 203 -22.47 -8.58 16.76
CA PHE A 203 -21.60 -8.91 15.63
C PHE A 203 -20.55 -9.91 16.06
N TRP A 204 -20.83 -11.18 15.86
CA TRP A 204 -19.90 -12.24 16.18
C TRP A 204 -18.75 -12.29 15.17
N PHE A 205 -17.51 -12.14 15.67
CA PHE A 205 -16.30 -12.21 14.86
C PHE A 205 -15.44 -13.37 15.29
N ASN A 206 -15.21 -14.31 14.40
CA ASN A 206 -14.12 -15.25 14.55
C ASN A 206 -12.93 -14.69 13.79
N VAL A 207 -12.13 -13.88 14.46
CA VAL A 207 -10.98 -13.20 13.85
C VAL A 207 -9.73 -14.04 14.07
N GLU A 208 -9.08 -14.41 12.98
CA GLU A 208 -7.79 -15.07 13.03
C GLU A 208 -6.67 -14.01 13.12
N GLU A 209 -5.81 -14.16 14.16
CA GLU A 209 -4.62 -13.32 14.27
C GLU A 209 -3.56 -13.77 13.26
N GLY A 210 -2.94 -12.84 12.56
CA GLY A 210 -1.92 -13.18 11.59
C GLY A 210 -1.39 -11.99 10.80
N THR A 211 -0.65 -12.34 9.78
CA THR A 211 -0.18 -11.40 8.76
C THR A 211 -0.63 -11.95 7.41
N PHE A 212 -1.35 -11.12 6.68
CA PHE A 212 -1.93 -11.44 5.40
C PHE A 212 -1.26 -10.57 4.34
N VAL A 213 -1.00 -11.14 3.18
CA VAL A 213 -0.28 -10.49 2.08
C VAL A 213 -1.15 -10.58 0.86
N ASP A 214 -1.26 -9.49 0.13
CA ASP A 214 -1.82 -9.50 -1.20
C ASP A 214 -0.85 -10.22 -2.13
N GLU A 215 -1.21 -11.38 -2.63
CA GLU A 215 -0.37 -12.19 -3.52
C GLU A 215 -0.40 -11.71 -4.96
N ASP A 216 -1.41 -10.96 -5.35
CA ASP A 216 -1.58 -10.49 -6.73
C ASP A 216 -0.72 -9.27 -7.05
N GLY A 217 -0.08 -8.63 -6.06
CA GLY A 217 0.71 -7.41 -6.25
C GLY A 217 -0.14 -6.25 -6.78
N ASN A 218 -1.43 -6.32 -6.53
CA ASN A 218 -2.40 -5.38 -7.07
C ASN A 218 -2.54 -4.21 -6.11
N ALA A 219 -2.12 -3.04 -6.49
CA ALA A 219 -2.18 -1.81 -5.70
C ALA A 219 -3.61 -1.36 -5.31
N ASN A 220 -4.62 -2.18 -5.58
CA ASN A 220 -6.02 -1.87 -5.27
C ASN A 220 -6.45 -2.20 -3.83
N GLY A 221 -5.54 -2.70 -3.00
CA GLY A 221 -5.80 -3.00 -1.60
C GLY A 221 -6.73 -4.18 -1.33
N ASN A 222 -7.03 -4.98 -2.35
CA ASN A 222 -7.89 -6.15 -2.21
C ASN A 222 -7.04 -7.31 -1.70
N LEU A 223 -7.17 -7.62 -0.41
CA LEU A 223 -6.47 -8.74 0.21
C LEU A 223 -7.25 -10.03 -0.06
N ASP A 224 -6.70 -10.92 -0.88
CA ASP A 224 -7.33 -12.19 -1.26
C ASP A 224 -7.63 -13.11 -0.06
N GLU A 225 -6.90 -12.95 1.03
CA GLU A 225 -7.00 -13.79 2.21
C GLU A 225 -7.25 -13.01 3.52
N ASP A 226 -7.92 -11.86 3.48
CA ASP A 226 -8.29 -11.17 4.71
C ASP A 226 -9.34 -12.01 5.48
N PRO A 227 -9.03 -12.50 6.69
CA PRO A 227 -9.96 -13.31 7.47
C PRO A 227 -11.21 -12.54 7.90
N LEU A 228 -11.19 -11.21 7.82
CA LEU A 228 -12.34 -10.36 8.05
C LEU A 228 -13.23 -10.20 6.83
N SER A 229 -12.74 -10.55 5.62
CA SER A 229 -13.47 -10.41 4.38
C SER A 229 -14.85 -11.10 4.40
N PRO A 230 -15.01 -12.36 4.89
CA PRO A 230 -16.32 -13.01 4.98
C PRO A 230 -17.28 -12.34 5.97
N ILE A 231 -16.74 -11.68 7.00
CA ILE A 231 -17.52 -11.01 8.05
C ILE A 231 -17.93 -9.63 7.56
N PHE A 232 -17.00 -8.91 6.98
CA PHE A 232 -17.26 -7.62 6.36
C PHE A 232 -18.11 -7.72 5.09
N GLY A 233 -18.22 -8.87 4.45
CA GLY A 233 -19.15 -9.06 3.35
C GLY A 233 -20.55 -8.58 3.71
N ASN A 234 -21.06 -8.96 4.87
CA ASN A 234 -22.36 -8.51 5.36
C ASN A 234 -22.34 -7.06 5.86
N MET A 235 -21.27 -6.63 6.53
CA MET A 235 -21.10 -5.22 6.93
C MET A 235 -20.87 -4.33 5.73
N TYR A 236 -20.13 -4.82 4.75
CA TYR A 236 -19.88 -4.16 3.50
C TYR A 236 -21.20 -3.84 2.77
N ASP A 237 -22.10 -4.80 2.65
CA ASP A 237 -23.43 -4.57 2.10
C ASP A 237 -24.19 -3.47 2.87
N ALA A 238 -24.00 -3.41 4.19
CA ALA A 238 -24.63 -2.39 5.03
C ALA A 238 -23.98 -1.00 4.92
N PHE A 239 -22.66 -0.92 4.66
CA PHE A 239 -21.92 0.35 4.61
C PHE A 239 -21.65 0.85 3.20
N ALA A 240 -21.46 -0.06 2.23
CA ALA A 240 -21.14 0.28 0.84
C ALA A 240 -22.38 0.55 -0.01
N TYR A 241 -23.51 -0.02 0.37
CA TYR A 241 -24.77 0.14 -0.33
C TYR A 241 -25.80 0.87 0.54
N ASN A 242 -26.64 1.68 -0.11
CA ASN A 242 -27.84 2.21 0.50
C ASN A 242 -28.93 1.13 0.58
N ASP A 243 -30.00 1.36 1.33
CA ASP A 243 -31.15 0.44 1.44
C ASP A 243 -31.84 0.12 0.08
N ASP A 244 -31.56 0.91 -0.95
CA ASP A 244 -32.05 0.71 -2.32
C ASP A 244 -31.04 -0.02 -3.23
N GLU A 245 -30.03 -0.65 -2.67
CA GLU A 245 -28.92 -1.33 -3.36
C GLU A 245 -28.03 -0.40 -4.22
N SER A 246 -28.19 0.91 -4.09
CA SER A 246 -27.29 1.86 -4.76
C SER A 246 -25.98 2.00 -4.00
N VAL A 247 -24.87 2.14 -4.73
CA VAL A 247 -23.54 2.25 -4.13
C VAL A 247 -23.37 3.61 -3.46
N ARG A 248 -22.85 3.60 -2.25
CA ARG A 248 -22.57 4.84 -1.51
C ARG A 248 -21.35 5.55 -2.09
N GLN A 249 -21.59 6.72 -2.66
CA GLN A 249 -20.55 7.53 -3.29
C GLN A 249 -19.59 8.19 -2.28
N ASP A 250 -19.97 8.28 -1.03
CA ASP A 250 -19.19 8.85 0.06
C ASP A 250 -18.05 7.92 0.55
N ILE A 251 -18.13 6.63 0.21
CA ILE A 251 -17.11 5.64 0.55
C ILE A 251 -16.38 5.08 -0.68
N ILE A 252 -16.62 5.66 -1.86
CA ILE A 252 -15.92 5.31 -3.10
C ILE A 252 -14.71 6.21 -3.25
N ILE A 253 -13.54 5.61 -3.35
CA ILE A 253 -12.31 6.31 -3.75
C ILE A 253 -12.18 6.14 -5.27
N ASN A 254 -12.09 7.26 -5.98
CA ASN A 254 -11.77 7.26 -7.39
C ASN A 254 -10.25 7.08 -7.54
N ASP A 255 -9.83 5.93 -8.02
CA ASP A 255 -8.46 5.69 -8.42
C ASP A 255 -8.27 6.05 -9.90
N PRO A 256 -7.53 7.10 -10.24
CA PRO A 256 -7.29 7.50 -11.63
C PRO A 256 -6.33 6.56 -12.38
N GLY A 257 -5.61 5.67 -11.69
CA GLY A 257 -4.66 4.72 -12.29
C GLY A 257 -5.25 3.37 -12.67
N ASN A 258 -6.48 3.06 -12.26
CA ASN A 258 -7.12 1.78 -12.55
C ASN A 258 -7.90 1.84 -13.86
N GLU A 259 -7.79 0.80 -14.70
CA GLU A 259 -8.61 0.64 -15.92
C GLU A 259 -10.12 0.62 -15.60
N ASP A 260 -10.48 0.26 -14.38
CA ASP A 260 -11.84 0.28 -13.84
C ASP A 260 -12.15 1.56 -13.05
N TYR A 261 -11.65 2.68 -13.49
CA TYR A 261 -11.73 4.03 -12.87
C TYR A 261 -13.11 4.42 -12.29
N ASN A 262 -14.18 3.76 -12.66
CA ASN A 262 -15.53 4.00 -12.14
C ASN A 262 -16.05 2.86 -11.26
N GLN A 263 -15.22 1.89 -10.92
CA GLN A 263 -15.62 0.85 -9.99
C GLN A 263 -15.48 1.37 -8.55
N PRO A 264 -16.42 1.03 -7.66
CA PRO A 264 -16.29 1.38 -6.26
C PRO A 264 -15.09 0.65 -5.65
N HIS A 265 -14.12 1.42 -5.16
CA HIS A 265 -13.13 0.90 -4.24
C HIS A 265 -13.77 0.70 -2.88
N TYR A 266 -13.66 -0.48 -2.36
CA TYR A 266 -14.26 -0.91 -1.10
C TYR A 266 -13.44 -0.42 0.10
N TRP A 267 -13.33 0.89 0.20
CA TRP A 267 -12.52 1.59 1.18
C TRP A 267 -12.83 1.20 2.64
N GLY A 268 -14.05 0.75 2.92
CA GLY A 268 -14.48 0.41 4.28
C GLY A 268 -13.85 -0.88 4.85
N ILE A 269 -13.24 -1.74 4.04
CA ILE A 269 -12.79 -3.07 4.44
C ILE A 269 -11.29 -3.23 4.35
N ASP A 270 -10.72 -3.00 3.18
CA ASP A 270 -9.37 -3.49 2.85
C ASP A 270 -8.29 -2.40 2.88
N GLY A 271 -8.67 -1.14 3.01
CA GLY A 271 -7.73 -0.03 2.83
C GLY A 271 -7.34 0.14 1.36
N TRP A 272 -6.42 1.04 1.12
CA TRP A 272 -5.94 1.33 -0.22
C TRP A 272 -4.46 1.70 -0.18
N ALA A 273 -3.71 1.19 -1.15
CA ALA A 273 -2.31 1.53 -1.31
C ALA A 273 -2.05 1.99 -2.75
N ASP A 274 -1.20 2.98 -2.91
CA ASP A 274 -0.79 3.52 -4.18
C ASP A 274 0.70 3.89 -4.18
N ASP A 275 1.32 3.73 -5.34
CA ASP A 275 2.69 4.11 -5.57
C ASP A 275 2.88 4.44 -7.06
N ASN A 276 3.99 5.10 -7.42
CA ASN A 276 4.37 5.29 -8.81
C ASN A 276 4.82 3.99 -9.49
N CYS A 277 5.17 2.97 -8.71
CA CYS A 277 5.52 1.63 -9.16
C CYS A 277 4.56 0.58 -8.55
N GLU A 278 4.88 -0.68 -8.77
CA GLU A 278 4.11 -1.79 -8.19
C GLU A 278 4.25 -1.78 -6.66
N VAL A 279 3.13 -1.92 -5.97
CA VAL A 279 3.08 -1.93 -4.51
C VAL A 279 2.59 -3.27 -3.97
N ASN A 280 3.24 -3.77 -2.92
CA ASN A 280 2.81 -4.93 -2.17
C ASN A 280 2.15 -4.47 -0.87
N LEU A 281 0.86 -4.77 -0.71
CA LEU A 281 0.11 -4.49 0.50
C LEU A 281 0.15 -5.70 1.44
N GLN A 282 0.34 -5.44 2.72
CA GLN A 282 0.30 -6.41 3.79
C GLN A 282 -0.55 -5.87 4.93
N VAL A 283 -1.41 -6.71 5.51
CA VAL A 283 -2.14 -6.39 6.73
C VAL A 283 -1.72 -7.33 7.85
N ARG A 284 -1.47 -6.75 9.03
CA ARG A 284 -1.26 -7.49 10.26
C ARG A 284 -2.45 -7.28 11.19
N VAL A 285 -3.13 -8.36 11.51
CA VAL A 285 -4.28 -8.39 12.41
C VAL A 285 -3.83 -8.82 13.80
N ARG A 286 -4.24 -8.06 14.81
CA ARG A 286 -4.04 -8.34 16.23
C ARG A 286 -5.35 -8.16 16.98
N VAL A 287 -5.67 -9.09 17.85
CA VAL A 287 -6.83 -9.02 18.74
C VAL A 287 -6.36 -8.78 20.18
N ILE A 288 -6.93 -7.78 20.82
CA ILE A 288 -6.76 -7.51 22.24
C ILE A 288 -8.13 -7.73 22.87
N ASP A 289 -8.25 -8.73 23.71
CA ASP A 289 -9.48 -9.15 24.36
C ASP A 289 -9.36 -8.94 25.88
N ASP A 290 -10.15 -8.05 26.44
CA ASP A 290 -10.12 -7.72 27.87
C ASP A 290 -10.57 -8.91 28.72
N CYS A 291 -11.53 -9.70 28.22
CA CYS A 291 -12.00 -10.90 28.89
C CYS A 291 -10.92 -11.97 29.06
N SER A 292 -9.94 -12.02 28.18
CA SER A 292 -8.81 -12.97 28.27
C SER A 292 -7.57 -12.38 28.96
N GLY A 293 -7.70 -11.20 29.56
CA GLY A 293 -6.65 -10.51 30.32
C GLY A 293 -5.75 -9.62 29.48
N GLY A 294 -6.22 -9.17 28.31
CA GLY A 294 -5.59 -8.13 27.52
C GLY A 294 -5.93 -6.75 28.06
N ASP A 295 -4.92 -5.88 28.21
CA ASP A 295 -5.14 -4.49 28.58
C ASP A 295 -5.56 -3.68 27.33
N LEU A 296 -6.79 -3.20 27.29
CA LEU A 296 -7.26 -2.27 26.29
C LEU A 296 -6.56 -0.90 26.40
N PRO A 297 -6.27 -0.21 25.29
CA PRO A 297 -5.70 1.14 25.32
C PRO A 297 -6.61 2.12 26.07
N GLY A 298 -6.01 3.11 26.77
CA GLY A 298 -6.74 4.08 27.59
C GLY A 298 -7.67 5.03 26.84
N ASN A 299 -7.78 4.93 25.52
CA ASN A 299 -8.74 5.62 24.67
C ASN A 299 -9.90 4.71 24.20
N ALA A 300 -10.05 3.54 24.81
CA ALA A 300 -11.17 2.64 24.52
C ALA A 300 -12.52 3.33 24.79
N PRO A 301 -13.54 3.11 23.93
CA PRO A 301 -14.90 3.53 24.21
C PRO A 301 -15.45 2.89 25.50
N ASP A 302 -16.41 3.56 26.15
CA ASP A 302 -17.07 2.99 27.31
C ASP A 302 -17.77 1.67 26.93
N GLY A 303 -17.56 0.63 27.71
CA GLY A 303 -18.10 -0.71 27.45
C GLY A 303 -17.32 -1.52 26.40
N ALA A 304 -16.17 -1.05 25.92
CA ALA A 304 -15.33 -1.84 25.03
C ALA A 304 -14.76 -3.06 25.77
N VAL A 305 -14.92 -4.22 25.15
CA VAL A 305 -14.43 -5.52 25.66
C VAL A 305 -13.34 -6.11 24.78
N LYS A 306 -13.27 -5.66 23.53
CA LYS A 306 -12.30 -6.17 22.56
C LYS A 306 -11.85 -5.08 21.59
N LEU A 307 -10.58 -5.13 21.18
CA LEU A 307 -10.01 -4.31 20.11
C LEU A 307 -9.38 -5.20 19.07
N ILE A 308 -9.80 -5.03 17.83
CA ILE A 308 -9.16 -5.63 16.65
C ILE A 308 -8.34 -4.53 15.98
N GLU A 309 -7.02 -4.67 15.96
CA GLU A 309 -6.12 -3.76 15.25
C GLU A 309 -5.68 -4.38 13.93
N ARG A 310 -5.98 -3.69 12.83
CA ARG A 310 -5.50 -4.04 11.48
C ARG A 310 -4.45 -3.01 11.08
N ARG A 311 -3.21 -3.43 11.03
CA ARG A 311 -2.10 -2.59 10.60
C ARG A 311 -1.73 -2.92 9.17
N PHE A 312 -2.02 -1.99 8.28
CA PHE A 312 -1.66 -2.04 6.88
C PHE A 312 -0.22 -1.55 6.68
N SER A 313 0.50 -2.18 5.77
CA SER A 313 1.85 -1.80 5.38
C SER A 313 2.02 -2.06 3.90
N ALA A 314 2.31 -1.03 3.14
CA ALA A 314 2.61 -1.13 1.72
C ALA A 314 4.10 -0.91 1.47
N SER A 315 4.69 -1.74 0.62
CA SER A 315 6.08 -1.61 0.20
C SER A 315 6.21 -1.86 -1.30
N ASP A 316 7.06 -1.10 -1.94
CA ASP A 316 7.44 -1.24 -3.35
C ASP A 316 8.61 -2.22 -3.59
N GLY A 317 9.13 -2.81 -2.51
CA GLY A 317 10.27 -3.73 -2.57
C GLY A 317 11.63 -3.04 -2.76
N ASN A 318 11.69 -1.71 -2.85
CA ASN A 318 12.93 -0.96 -3.07
C ASN A 318 13.71 -0.78 -1.77
N GLU A 319 15.02 -1.05 -1.81
CA GLU A 319 15.91 -0.87 -0.66
C GLU A 319 16.06 0.62 -0.30
N GLY A 320 15.76 0.93 0.96
CA GLY A 320 15.94 2.27 1.52
C GLY A 320 14.72 3.17 1.44
N VAL A 321 13.62 2.71 0.85
CA VAL A 321 12.33 3.37 0.88
C VAL A 321 11.55 2.91 2.10
N ALA A 322 10.96 3.84 2.84
CA ALA A 322 10.15 3.49 4.01
C ALA A 322 8.77 3.00 3.57
N PRO A 323 8.26 1.89 4.11
CA PRO A 323 6.93 1.44 3.78
C PRO A 323 5.87 2.44 4.26
N GLY A 324 4.83 2.64 3.47
CA GLY A 324 3.62 3.30 3.92
C GLY A 324 2.92 2.46 4.97
N THR A 325 2.46 3.07 6.06
CA THR A 325 1.76 2.32 7.11
C THR A 325 0.61 3.12 7.69
N CYS A 326 -0.50 2.44 7.96
CA CYS A 326 -1.60 2.98 8.73
C CYS A 326 -2.26 1.89 9.60
N THR A 327 -3.19 2.27 10.47
CA THR A 327 -3.85 1.32 11.38
C THR A 327 -5.33 1.65 11.48
N GLN A 328 -6.17 0.65 11.20
CA GLN A 328 -7.60 0.66 11.54
C GLN A 328 -7.79 0.01 12.90
N ARG A 329 -8.70 0.56 13.71
CA ARG A 329 -9.18 -0.01 14.98
C ARG A 329 -10.64 -0.33 14.87
N ILE A 330 -10.98 -1.57 15.19
CA ILE A 330 -12.36 -2.05 15.30
C ILE A 330 -12.60 -2.32 16.77
N TRP A 331 -13.44 -1.49 17.40
CA TRP A 331 -13.81 -1.63 18.79
C TRP A 331 -15.07 -2.47 18.90
N VAL A 332 -15.02 -3.53 19.68
CA VAL A 332 -16.21 -4.32 20.05
C VAL A 332 -16.68 -3.86 21.40
N VAL A 333 -17.94 -3.42 21.46
CA VAL A 333 -18.53 -2.82 22.65
C VAL A 333 -19.71 -3.68 23.09
N ASP A 334 -19.71 -4.01 24.36
CA ASP A 334 -20.82 -4.67 25.01
C ASP A 334 -21.83 -3.62 25.51
N TYR A 335 -22.97 -3.53 24.82
CA TYR A 335 -24.06 -2.60 25.21
C TYR A 335 -25.11 -3.24 26.09
N ASP A 336 -25.15 -4.55 26.19
CA ASP A 336 -26.11 -5.30 27.00
C ASP A 336 -25.40 -6.44 27.74
N PRO A 337 -24.53 -6.09 28.72
CA PRO A 337 -23.68 -7.07 29.37
C PRO A 337 -24.52 -8.14 30.09
N PHE A 338 -24.04 -9.36 30.12
CA PHE A 338 -24.68 -10.47 30.80
C PHE A 338 -25.04 -10.11 32.25
N TYR A 339 -26.28 -10.27 32.59
CA TYR A 339 -26.76 -9.94 33.93
C TYR A 339 -27.88 -10.89 34.41
N ILE A 340 -27.91 -11.18 35.69
CA ILE A 340 -28.93 -12.00 36.34
C ILE A 340 -29.72 -11.13 37.34
N THR A 341 -30.98 -10.86 37.04
CA THR A 341 -31.87 -10.04 37.87
C THR A 341 -32.78 -10.85 38.78
N ASP A 342 -33.12 -12.07 38.39
CA ASP A 342 -34.09 -12.92 39.08
C ASP A 342 -33.46 -14.25 39.53
N ASN A 343 -33.50 -14.47 40.84
CA ASN A 343 -33.02 -15.68 41.48
C ASN A 343 -34.15 -16.71 41.70
N THR A 344 -35.26 -16.64 40.96
CA THR A 344 -36.31 -17.64 41.03
C THR A 344 -36.13 -18.73 39.99
N CYS A 345 -36.48 -19.96 40.39
CA CYS A 345 -36.42 -21.08 39.46
C CYS A 345 -37.53 -20.97 38.40
N ASN A 346 -37.27 -21.55 37.21
CA ASN A 346 -38.21 -21.54 36.08
C ASN A 346 -38.63 -20.13 35.61
N ASN A 347 -37.82 -19.12 35.81
CA ASN A 347 -38.10 -17.82 35.24
C ASN A 347 -38.16 -17.94 33.71
N SER A 348 -39.32 -17.73 33.13
CA SER A 348 -39.50 -17.74 31.67
C SER A 348 -39.28 -16.35 31.06
N ASN A 349 -38.71 -15.40 31.81
CA ASN A 349 -38.41 -14.08 31.30
C ASN A 349 -37.16 -14.15 30.43
N SER A 350 -37.34 -13.98 29.14
CA SER A 350 -36.27 -14.05 28.12
C SER A 350 -35.24 -12.91 28.19
N GLN A 351 -35.36 -12.03 29.17
CA GLN A 351 -34.44 -10.90 29.40
C GLN A 351 -33.41 -11.19 30.50
N ASP A 352 -33.48 -12.36 31.13
CA ASP A 352 -32.54 -12.76 32.17
C ASP A 352 -31.53 -13.74 31.62
N GLY A 353 -30.25 -13.53 31.90
CA GLY A 353 -29.15 -14.35 31.35
C GLY A 353 -29.16 -15.81 31.83
N VAL A 354 -30.04 -16.20 32.77
CA VAL A 354 -30.10 -17.56 33.32
C VAL A 354 -31.50 -18.02 33.67
N ILE A 355 -31.77 -19.31 33.47
CA ILE A 355 -32.89 -20.00 34.09
C ILE A 355 -32.31 -20.96 35.13
N TRP A 356 -32.61 -20.67 36.43
CA TRP A 356 -32.15 -21.50 37.52
C TRP A 356 -32.98 -22.79 37.68
N PRO A 357 -32.34 -23.91 38.06
CA PRO A 357 -33.05 -25.15 38.34
C PRO A 357 -33.89 -25.02 39.63
N CYS A 358 -35.09 -25.56 39.59
CA CYS A 358 -35.98 -25.57 40.78
C CYS A 358 -35.52 -26.57 41.82
N ASP A 359 -36.01 -26.39 43.05
CA ASP A 359 -35.91 -27.39 44.13
C ASP A 359 -36.49 -28.73 43.68
N VAL A 360 -35.85 -29.80 44.09
CA VAL A 360 -36.24 -31.15 43.68
C VAL A 360 -36.52 -32.02 44.90
N LEU A 361 -37.61 -32.78 44.82
CA LEU A 361 -37.91 -33.85 45.74
C LEU A 361 -37.76 -35.20 45.00
N LEU A 362 -36.79 -36.02 45.39
CA LEU A 362 -36.56 -37.33 44.90
C LEU A 362 -37.21 -38.33 45.85
N THR A 363 -37.99 -39.30 45.30
CA THR A 363 -38.70 -40.33 46.08
C THR A 363 -37.96 -41.66 46.05
N THR A 364 -36.83 -41.74 45.44
CA THR A 364 -35.91 -42.88 45.40
C THR A 364 -34.51 -42.44 45.70
N CYS A 365 -33.66 -43.29 46.26
CA CYS A 365 -32.24 -42.99 46.47
C CYS A 365 -31.49 -43.12 45.15
N PRO A 366 -31.14 -42.00 44.48
CA PRO A 366 -30.37 -42.08 43.25
C PRO A 366 -28.90 -42.48 43.54
N GLU A 367 -28.33 -43.26 42.64
CA GLU A 367 -26.88 -43.50 42.68
C GLU A 367 -26.07 -42.26 42.27
N ASP A 368 -26.70 -41.35 41.56
CA ASP A 368 -26.11 -40.11 41.03
C ASP A 368 -27.17 -39.00 41.06
N LEU A 369 -26.78 -37.83 41.48
CA LEU A 369 -27.59 -36.60 41.54
C LEU A 369 -27.67 -35.84 40.23
N GLY A 370 -27.15 -36.35 39.14
CA GLY A 370 -27.02 -35.68 37.83
C GLY A 370 -28.34 -35.26 37.19
N ASN A 371 -29.48 -35.81 37.62
CA ASN A 371 -30.81 -35.47 37.09
C ASN A 371 -31.59 -34.43 37.90
N THR A 372 -30.92 -33.63 38.71
CA THR A 372 -31.57 -32.61 39.56
C THR A 372 -31.70 -31.24 38.85
N GLY A 373 -31.36 -31.16 37.57
CA GLY A 373 -31.39 -29.94 36.77
C GLY A 373 -30.09 -29.14 36.85
N GLU A 374 -29.83 -28.40 35.83
CA GLU A 374 -28.69 -27.47 35.71
C GLU A 374 -29.18 -26.10 35.27
N PRO A 375 -28.44 -25.02 35.58
CA PRO A 375 -28.78 -23.70 35.07
C PRO A 375 -28.71 -23.68 33.54
N THR A 376 -29.71 -23.08 32.91
CA THR A 376 -29.65 -22.79 31.48
C THR A 376 -29.19 -21.36 31.32
N VAL A 377 -28.01 -21.16 30.71
CA VAL A 377 -27.38 -19.86 30.51
C VAL A 377 -27.66 -19.38 29.11
N PHE A 378 -27.96 -18.10 28.97
CA PHE A 378 -28.11 -17.37 27.70
C PHE A 378 -27.00 -16.32 27.65
N ASP A 379 -25.87 -16.66 27.10
CA ASP A 379 -24.74 -15.79 26.93
C ASP A 379 -24.70 -15.18 25.53
N ASP A 380 -24.01 -14.08 25.39
CA ASP A 380 -23.67 -13.47 24.12
C ASP A 380 -22.21 -13.76 23.69
N ALA A 381 -21.80 -13.21 22.54
CA ALA A 381 -20.45 -13.43 22.02
C ALA A 381 -19.35 -12.67 22.79
N CYS A 382 -19.71 -11.77 23.71
CA CYS A 382 -18.78 -11.00 24.52
C CYS A 382 -18.66 -11.48 25.96
N SER A 383 -19.51 -12.40 26.38
CA SER A 383 -19.49 -12.98 27.72
C SER A 383 -18.62 -14.23 27.77
N LEU A 384 -17.90 -14.44 28.84
CA LEU A 384 -17.15 -15.67 29.11
C LEU A 384 -17.68 -16.31 30.39
N ILE A 385 -18.74 -17.09 30.23
CA ILE A 385 -19.51 -17.62 31.36
C ILE A 385 -18.92 -18.95 31.84
N GLY A 386 -18.62 -18.98 33.14
CA GLY A 386 -18.28 -20.19 33.87
C GLY A 386 -19.41 -20.58 34.84
N VAL A 387 -19.80 -21.87 34.87
CA VAL A 387 -20.79 -22.42 35.76
C VAL A 387 -20.15 -23.47 36.64
N THR A 388 -20.38 -23.38 37.95
CA THR A 388 -19.92 -24.39 38.90
C THR A 388 -20.91 -24.55 40.03
N TYR A 389 -20.79 -25.60 40.83
CA TYR A 389 -21.59 -25.78 42.05
C TYR A 389 -20.79 -26.47 43.14
N GLU A 390 -21.27 -26.29 44.39
CA GLU A 390 -20.80 -26.98 45.58
C GLU A 390 -21.99 -27.60 46.34
N ASP A 391 -21.86 -28.88 46.70
CA ASP A 391 -22.92 -29.59 47.39
C ASP A 391 -22.60 -29.73 48.90
N THR A 392 -23.52 -29.22 49.73
CA THR A 392 -23.48 -29.44 51.18
C THR A 392 -24.60 -30.41 51.60
N ARG A 393 -24.24 -31.60 52.09
CA ARG A 393 -25.20 -32.62 52.55
C ARG A 393 -25.53 -32.49 54.01
N PHE A 394 -26.83 -32.61 54.31
CA PHE A 394 -27.38 -32.63 55.66
C PHE A 394 -28.14 -33.96 55.87
N ASP A 395 -27.67 -34.77 56.80
CA ASP A 395 -28.35 -35.97 57.26
C ASP A 395 -29.31 -35.62 58.41
N PHE A 396 -30.34 -36.41 58.64
CA PHE A 396 -31.35 -36.21 59.69
C PHE A 396 -32.24 -34.95 59.53
N VAL A 397 -32.80 -34.77 58.39
CA VAL A 397 -33.74 -33.70 58.05
C VAL A 397 -35.17 -34.22 58.27
N ASP A 398 -36.04 -33.41 58.92
CA ASP A 398 -37.42 -33.78 59.12
C ASP A 398 -38.16 -33.95 57.78
N GLY A 399 -38.78 -35.15 57.59
CA GLY A 399 -39.49 -35.49 56.37
C GLY A 399 -38.61 -35.80 55.15
N ALA A 400 -37.30 -36.12 55.34
CA ALA A 400 -36.41 -36.58 54.28
C ALA A 400 -35.31 -37.48 54.84
N CYS A 401 -34.75 -38.39 54.02
CA CYS A 401 -33.60 -39.20 54.41
C CYS A 401 -32.34 -38.37 54.53
N PHE A 402 -32.17 -37.44 53.61
CA PHE A 402 -31.16 -36.40 53.65
C PHE A 402 -31.56 -35.23 52.72
N LYS A 403 -30.90 -34.13 52.90
CA LYS A 403 -31.07 -32.92 52.08
C LYS A 403 -29.70 -32.47 51.61
N ILE A 404 -29.65 -32.02 50.35
CA ILE A 404 -28.46 -31.37 49.79
C ILE A 404 -28.85 -29.92 49.52
N LEU A 405 -27.99 -29.01 49.94
CA LEU A 405 -27.96 -27.63 49.41
C LEU A 405 -26.90 -27.59 48.35
N ARG A 406 -27.32 -27.37 47.11
CA ARG A 406 -26.43 -27.15 45.98
C ARG A 406 -26.32 -25.65 45.76
N GLU A 407 -25.13 -25.11 46.04
CA GLU A 407 -24.81 -23.71 45.78
C GLU A 407 -24.21 -23.57 44.41
N TRP A 408 -25.02 -23.10 43.46
CA TRP A 408 -24.59 -22.77 42.13
C TRP A 408 -23.86 -21.42 42.13
N ALA A 409 -22.76 -21.32 41.38
CA ALA A 409 -22.06 -20.08 41.09
C ALA A 409 -21.92 -19.92 39.59
N ILE A 410 -22.32 -18.77 39.07
CA ILE A 410 -22.13 -18.36 37.70
C ILE A 410 -21.20 -17.15 37.72
N ILE A 411 -20.15 -17.19 36.95
CA ILE A 411 -19.18 -16.10 36.79
C ILE A 411 -19.09 -15.71 35.32
N ASP A 412 -19.18 -14.42 35.07
CA ASP A 412 -18.74 -13.85 33.80
C ASP A 412 -17.35 -13.26 33.97
N TRP A 413 -16.35 -13.89 33.35
CA TRP A 413 -14.96 -13.47 33.46
C TRP A 413 -14.69 -12.12 32.83
N CYS A 414 -15.54 -11.67 31.89
CA CYS A 414 -15.40 -10.36 31.24
C CYS A 414 -15.77 -9.21 32.19
N GLN A 415 -16.68 -9.48 33.15
CA GLN A 415 -17.17 -8.48 34.13
C GLN A 415 -16.63 -8.71 35.54
N TYR A 416 -15.98 -9.86 35.78
CA TYR A 416 -15.64 -10.26 37.14
C TYR A 416 -14.64 -9.32 37.80
N ASN A 417 -15.07 -8.73 38.90
CA ASN A 417 -14.24 -7.92 39.77
C ASN A 417 -14.10 -8.55 41.18
N SER A 418 -12.92 -9.06 41.49
CA SER A 418 -12.64 -9.74 42.76
C SER A 418 -12.80 -8.84 43.99
N GLN A 419 -12.80 -7.50 43.85
CA GLN A 419 -12.92 -6.56 44.97
C GLN A 419 -14.40 -6.19 45.24
N THR A 420 -15.23 -6.11 44.19
CA THR A 420 -16.64 -5.75 44.32
C THR A 420 -17.56 -6.96 44.30
N GLY A 421 -17.13 -8.10 43.74
CA GLY A 421 -17.96 -9.28 43.51
C GLY A 421 -18.88 -9.12 42.29
N GLU A 422 -18.71 -8.09 41.50
CA GLU A 422 -19.44 -7.87 40.26
C GLU A 422 -19.07 -8.97 39.25
N GLY A 423 -20.05 -9.41 38.45
CA GLY A 423 -19.86 -10.53 37.53
C GLY A 423 -19.88 -11.93 38.15
N LEU A 424 -20.30 -12.05 39.42
CA LEU A 424 -20.45 -13.31 40.13
C LEU A 424 -21.82 -13.42 40.77
N TRP A 425 -22.61 -14.45 40.43
CA TRP A 425 -23.95 -14.68 40.91
C TRP A 425 -24.03 -16.04 41.57
N HIS A 426 -24.84 -16.12 42.63
CA HIS A 426 -25.07 -17.34 43.41
C HIS A 426 -26.55 -17.69 43.49
N TYR A 427 -26.82 -18.99 43.41
CA TYR A 427 -28.18 -19.50 43.61
C TYR A 427 -28.12 -20.81 44.40
N THR A 428 -29.06 -20.98 45.38
CA THR A 428 -29.12 -22.20 46.19
C THR A 428 -30.31 -23.03 45.76
N GLN A 429 -30.06 -24.21 45.27
CA GLN A 429 -31.05 -25.25 44.97
C GLN A 429 -31.15 -26.22 46.14
N VAL A 430 -32.37 -26.56 46.54
CA VAL A 430 -32.65 -27.54 47.59
C VAL A 430 -33.03 -28.89 46.97
N ILE A 431 -32.25 -29.90 47.21
CA ILE A 431 -32.52 -31.26 46.77
C ILE A 431 -32.86 -32.09 48.02
N LYS A 432 -34.09 -32.54 48.11
CA LYS A 432 -34.57 -33.43 49.22
C LYS A 432 -34.72 -34.86 48.69
N VAL A 433 -34.19 -35.82 49.41
CA VAL A 433 -34.35 -37.22 49.11
C VAL A 433 -35.27 -37.85 50.17
N HIS A 434 -36.41 -38.31 49.72
CA HIS A 434 -37.40 -38.97 50.54
C HIS A 434 -37.54 -40.43 50.06
N ASP A 435 -37.09 -41.40 50.87
CA ASP A 435 -37.18 -42.81 50.54
C ASP A 435 -38.51 -43.33 51.10
N GLU A 436 -39.39 -43.72 50.20
CA GLU A 436 -40.70 -44.32 50.57
C GLU A 436 -40.68 -45.85 50.61
N GLU A 437 -39.56 -46.45 50.15
CA GLU A 437 -39.41 -47.88 50.19
C GLU A 437 -38.64 -48.34 51.43
N GLY A 438 -39.32 -49.10 52.28
CA GLY A 438 -38.62 -49.71 53.43
C GLY A 438 -37.57 -50.73 53.01
N PRO A 439 -36.57 -50.96 53.86
CA PRO A 439 -35.52 -51.94 53.55
C PRO A 439 -36.11 -53.30 53.34
N GLN A 440 -35.82 -53.90 52.20
CA GLN A 440 -36.24 -55.27 51.89
C GLN A 440 -35.22 -56.27 52.41
N PHE A 441 -35.69 -57.32 53.09
CA PHE A 441 -34.87 -58.43 53.46
C PHE A 441 -34.53 -59.25 52.21
N VAL A 442 -33.30 -59.31 51.85
CA VAL A 442 -32.82 -60.28 50.89
C VAL A 442 -32.81 -61.66 51.63
N ALA A 443 -33.93 -62.29 51.55
CA ALA A 443 -34.10 -63.57 52.20
C ALA A 443 -33.67 -64.76 51.32
N PRO A 444 -33.62 -65.89 51.85
CA PRO A 444 -33.94 -66.29 53.20
C PRO A 444 -32.72 -66.47 54.07
N CYS A 445 -32.84 -66.10 55.33
CA CYS A 445 -32.00 -66.64 56.36
C CYS A 445 -32.15 -68.14 56.24
N GLU A 446 -31.12 -68.90 55.91
CA GLU A 446 -31.14 -70.35 55.98
C GLU A 446 -31.57 -70.74 57.37
N THR A 447 -32.46 -71.73 57.41
CA THR A 447 -32.93 -72.31 58.68
C THR A 447 -31.72 -72.87 59.40
N VAL A 448 -31.28 -72.21 60.46
CA VAL A 448 -30.24 -72.74 61.31
C VAL A 448 -30.83 -73.82 62.16
N VAL A 449 -30.51 -75.09 61.81
CA VAL A 449 -30.87 -76.20 62.65
C VAL A 449 -29.79 -76.35 63.73
N LEU A 450 -30.19 -75.99 64.97
CA LEU A 450 -29.35 -76.23 66.13
C LEU A 450 -29.64 -77.62 66.63
N CYS A 451 -28.68 -78.47 66.58
CA CYS A 451 -28.70 -79.72 67.30
C CYS A 451 -28.42 -79.40 68.78
N VAL A 452 -29.44 -79.65 69.66
CA VAL A 452 -29.23 -79.64 71.09
C VAL A 452 -28.64 -80.99 71.40
N ALA A 453 -27.38 -81.00 71.82
CA ALA A 453 -26.80 -82.22 72.38
C ALA A 453 -27.29 -82.35 73.83
N ASP A 454 -27.80 -83.51 74.18
CA ASP A 454 -28.17 -83.91 75.54
C ASP A 454 -26.99 -83.90 76.54
#